data_991f8a803c6ca416ba68c690a18f72a6
#
_entry.id   991f8a803c6ca416ba68c690a18f72a6
#
_cell.length_a   1.000
_cell.length_b   1.000
_cell.length_c   1.000
_cell.angle_alpha   90.00
_cell.angle_beta   90.00
_cell.angle_gamma   90.00
#
_symmetry.space_group_name_H-M   'P 1'
#
loop_
_entity.id
_entity.type
_entity.pdbx_description
1 polymer ?
#
loop_
_entity_poly.entity_id
_entity_poly.type
_entity_poly.pdbx_seq_one_letter_code
_entity_poly.pdbx_strand_id
1 'polypeptide(L)'
;MLTYRYLITKIYFGFYPKGRPLPSIHRLSRLLGVSTVTVIGALKMLEREEYISGPELGRTVIYNPEARSGLPAGILAKEEVLRDIYQGFALILPPIFYDGFRRCDEKDLVRLEEILEKDAFFYDEAVMAFLSFLINKLGNPLMLDLYHDISLYSYPTHIARCAANIGLWKENYKRLQAVLKEMAALARREDFAALRSLLERTYFDYDPEYAAHPLSGSFKSPYRWGKPRLCNLAAAEIISSVDNGRYPVGTFLPSAASLSANLGYTLITTRRALSLLNGFEVTKSLNGRGSLVLGADEGRLRVKWREPSVRKNILLYLQAIQMLVLTGRSVAESVFPHVKAGSLEAAKRDIQEAAASGCCTAAVAVCLRLIIEGSPYSSIREVYGHLRELAVWGYPLSYIPPYPRLGDFVEMLLRGMEESDGKSFAEGFEGLCRTIFHSSREKMISVGIAEAEKLKLL
;
A
#
# COMPACT_ATOMS: atom_id res chain seq x y z
N MET A 1 -5.14 16.68 4.25
CA MET A 1 -4.76 17.49 3.04
C MET A 1 -5.38 16.91 1.76
N LEU A 2 -5.28 15.62 1.44
CA LEU A 2 -5.84 15.02 0.21
C LEU A 2 -7.35 15.19 0.10
N THR A 3 -8.10 14.91 1.15
CA THR A 3 -9.56 15.13 1.21
C THR A 3 -9.97 16.58 0.90
N TYR A 4 -9.22 17.56 1.42
CA TYR A 4 -9.44 18.96 1.10
C TYR A 4 -9.19 19.23 -0.39
N ARG A 5 -8.06 18.74 -0.96
CA ARG A 5 -7.74 18.88 -2.39
C ARG A 5 -8.84 18.33 -3.29
N TYR A 6 -9.36 17.16 -2.97
CA TYR A 6 -10.47 16.53 -3.69
C TYR A 6 -11.74 17.40 -3.65
N LEU A 7 -12.17 17.82 -2.47
CA LEU A 7 -13.40 18.59 -2.29
C LEU A 7 -13.32 19.97 -2.94
N ILE A 8 -12.20 20.71 -2.75
CA ILE A 8 -12.04 22.04 -3.34
C ILE A 8 -12.05 21.96 -4.88
N THR A 9 -11.43 20.92 -5.45
CA THR A 9 -11.43 20.72 -6.90
C THR A 9 -12.85 20.48 -7.42
N LYS A 10 -13.64 19.64 -6.76
CA LYS A 10 -15.04 19.41 -7.14
C LYS A 10 -15.91 20.66 -7.03
N ILE A 11 -15.71 21.47 -6.02
CA ILE A 11 -16.41 22.74 -5.86
C ILE A 11 -15.98 23.72 -6.96
N TYR A 12 -14.68 23.87 -7.18
CA TYR A 12 -14.13 24.81 -8.16
C TYR A 12 -14.62 24.54 -9.58
N PHE A 13 -14.66 23.26 -10.00
CA PHE A 13 -15.13 22.86 -11.33
C PHE A 13 -16.65 22.63 -11.41
N GLY A 14 -17.43 22.99 -10.38
CA GLY A 14 -18.88 22.95 -10.39
C GLY A 14 -19.52 21.56 -10.24
N PHE A 15 -18.76 20.53 -9.90
CA PHE A 15 -19.29 19.20 -9.56
C PHE A 15 -20.09 19.21 -8.27
N TYR A 16 -19.79 20.15 -7.37
CA TYR A 16 -20.63 20.55 -6.25
C TYR A 16 -21.04 21.98 -6.49
N PRO A 17 -22.22 22.23 -7.13
CA PRO A 17 -22.59 23.56 -7.57
C PRO A 17 -22.99 24.48 -6.42
N LYS A 18 -22.82 25.79 -6.61
CA LYS A 18 -23.22 26.82 -5.67
C LYS A 18 -24.71 26.67 -5.28
N GLY A 19 -25.00 26.86 -4.01
CA GLY A 19 -26.35 26.73 -3.44
C GLY A 19 -26.80 25.28 -3.16
N ARG A 20 -25.97 24.27 -3.47
CA ARG A 20 -26.29 22.88 -3.18
C ARG A 20 -25.53 22.39 -1.94
N PRO A 21 -26.16 21.53 -1.12
CA PRO A 21 -25.50 20.94 0.02
C PRO A 21 -24.43 19.93 -0.43
N LEU A 22 -23.31 19.86 0.30
CA LEU A 22 -22.32 18.80 0.15
C LEU A 22 -22.89 17.46 0.64
N PRO A 23 -22.35 16.33 0.16
CA PRO A 23 -22.65 15.03 0.72
C PRO A 23 -22.38 14.99 2.23
N SER A 24 -23.12 14.17 2.97
CA SER A 24 -22.93 14.03 4.42
C SER A 24 -21.52 13.58 4.78
N ILE A 25 -21.05 13.93 5.98
CA ILE A 25 -19.73 13.53 6.50
C ILE A 25 -19.53 12.01 6.42
N HIS A 26 -20.56 11.23 6.78
CA HIS A 26 -20.49 9.76 6.70
C HIS A 26 -20.39 9.24 5.25
N ARG A 27 -21.11 9.89 4.31
CA ARG A 27 -21.01 9.53 2.89
C ARG A 27 -19.62 9.86 2.35
N LEU A 28 -19.08 11.04 2.63
CA LEU A 28 -17.71 11.43 2.24
C LEU A 28 -16.66 10.53 2.87
N SER A 29 -16.78 10.22 4.17
CA SER A 29 -15.87 9.31 4.87
C SER A 29 -15.82 7.94 4.21
N ARG A 30 -16.98 7.39 3.86
CA ARG A 30 -17.09 6.07 3.19
C ARG A 30 -16.55 6.09 1.76
N LEU A 31 -16.91 7.13 1.00
CA LEU A 31 -16.47 7.29 -0.39
C LEU A 31 -14.95 7.42 -0.50
N LEU A 32 -14.35 8.24 0.37
CA LEU A 32 -12.94 8.61 0.30
C LEU A 32 -12.04 7.68 1.15
N GLY A 33 -12.63 6.72 1.85
CA GLY A 33 -11.87 5.78 2.71
C GLY A 33 -11.15 6.44 3.88
N VAL A 34 -11.62 7.61 4.34
CA VAL A 34 -10.97 8.38 5.41
C VAL A 34 -11.86 8.48 6.64
N SER A 35 -11.27 8.78 7.81
CA SER A 35 -12.06 8.97 9.03
C SER A 35 -12.98 10.19 8.94
N THR A 36 -14.11 10.16 9.68
CA THR A 36 -15.01 11.33 9.82
C THR A 36 -14.28 12.56 10.34
N VAL A 37 -13.29 12.38 11.22
CA VAL A 37 -12.41 13.45 11.73
C VAL A 37 -11.62 14.10 10.59
N THR A 38 -11.11 13.30 9.66
CA THR A 38 -10.38 13.80 8.48
C THR A 38 -11.29 14.61 7.56
N VAL A 39 -12.53 14.13 7.34
CA VAL A 39 -13.56 14.87 6.58
C VAL A 39 -13.91 16.19 7.24
N ILE A 40 -14.19 16.18 8.55
CA ILE A 40 -14.49 17.39 9.33
C ILE A 40 -13.33 18.39 9.23
N GLY A 41 -12.08 17.93 9.35
CA GLY A 41 -10.90 18.78 9.20
C GLY A 41 -10.84 19.47 7.82
N ALA A 42 -11.11 18.73 6.76
CA ALA A 42 -11.13 19.25 5.40
C ALA A 42 -12.29 20.27 5.19
N LEU A 43 -13.48 19.96 5.72
CA LEU A 43 -14.64 20.87 5.65
C LEU A 43 -14.39 22.18 6.42
N LYS A 44 -13.75 22.13 7.59
CA LYS A 44 -13.34 23.34 8.34
C LYS A 44 -12.37 24.22 7.57
N MET A 45 -11.45 23.61 6.79
CA MET A 45 -10.54 24.37 5.91
C MET A 45 -11.34 25.09 4.80
N LEU A 46 -12.25 24.38 4.13
CA LEU A 46 -13.12 24.95 3.09
C LEU A 46 -14.03 26.06 3.63
N GLU A 47 -14.54 25.92 4.86
CA GLU A 47 -15.38 26.91 5.52
C GLU A 47 -14.57 28.17 5.85
N ARG A 48 -13.37 28.01 6.41
CA ARG A 48 -12.46 29.15 6.70
C ARG A 48 -12.06 29.91 5.44
N GLU A 49 -11.97 29.22 4.32
CA GLU A 49 -11.62 29.81 3.02
C GLU A 49 -12.84 30.23 2.20
N GLU A 50 -14.04 30.21 2.81
CA GLU A 50 -15.30 30.67 2.22
C GLU A 50 -15.73 29.90 0.94
N TYR A 51 -15.40 28.62 0.82
CA TYR A 51 -15.94 27.78 -0.23
C TYR A 51 -17.31 27.20 0.14
N ILE A 52 -17.56 27.00 1.42
CA ILE A 52 -18.80 26.44 1.98
C ILE A 52 -19.22 27.22 3.22
N SER A 53 -20.52 27.16 3.55
CA SER A 53 -21.05 27.67 4.81
C SER A 53 -22.24 26.82 5.31
N GLY A 54 -22.60 27.02 6.58
CA GLY A 54 -23.78 26.38 7.17
C GLY A 54 -23.45 25.41 8.30
N PRO A 55 -24.49 24.85 8.96
CA PRO A 55 -24.34 23.94 10.10
C PRO A 55 -23.70 22.61 9.68
N GLU A 56 -23.14 21.88 10.66
CA GLU A 56 -22.44 20.62 10.41
C GLU A 56 -23.23 19.59 9.59
N LEU A 57 -24.55 19.59 9.70
CA LEU A 57 -25.47 18.69 9.01
C LEU A 57 -26.04 19.24 7.70
N GLY A 58 -25.48 20.30 7.11
CA GLY A 58 -26.04 20.89 5.90
C GLY A 58 -25.17 21.95 5.27
N ARG A 59 -23.84 21.74 5.30
CA ARG A 59 -22.89 22.66 4.65
C ARG A 59 -23.19 22.82 3.18
N THR A 60 -23.43 24.07 2.76
CA THR A 60 -23.80 24.45 1.41
C THR A 60 -22.62 25.12 0.71
N VAL A 61 -22.44 24.85 -0.56
CA VAL A 61 -21.42 25.50 -1.39
C VAL A 61 -21.80 26.97 -1.61
N ILE A 62 -20.95 27.89 -1.21
CA ILE A 62 -21.11 29.32 -1.43
C ILE A 62 -20.13 29.91 -2.43
N TYR A 63 -19.12 29.11 -2.83
CA TYR A 63 -18.09 29.53 -3.77
C TYR A 63 -18.66 30.07 -5.08
N ASN A 64 -18.15 31.24 -5.52
CA ASN A 64 -18.47 31.84 -6.80
C ASN A 64 -17.23 31.80 -7.71
N PRO A 65 -17.23 31.03 -8.81
CA PRO A 65 -16.09 30.94 -9.74
C PRO A 65 -15.68 32.29 -10.33
N GLU A 66 -16.65 33.21 -10.51
CA GLU A 66 -16.41 34.52 -11.10
C GLU A 66 -15.68 35.48 -10.16
N ALA A 67 -15.69 35.22 -8.85
CA ALA A 67 -15.11 36.10 -7.83
C ALA A 67 -13.65 35.74 -7.46
N ARG A 68 -13.15 34.58 -7.87
CA ARG A 68 -11.79 34.10 -7.52
C ARG A 68 -11.07 33.50 -8.74
N SER A 69 -9.87 33.96 -9.01
CA SER A 69 -9.04 33.46 -10.09
C SER A 69 -8.21 32.24 -9.64
N GLY A 70 -8.57 31.05 -10.14
CA GLY A 70 -7.75 29.84 -10.07
C GLY A 70 -7.86 29.02 -8.77
N LEU A 71 -7.46 27.76 -8.86
CA LEU A 71 -7.26 26.88 -7.71
C LEU A 71 -6.03 27.32 -6.92
N PRO A 72 -6.01 27.15 -5.58
CA PRO A 72 -4.81 27.40 -4.79
C PRO A 72 -3.60 26.62 -5.30
N ALA A 73 -2.41 27.20 -5.18
CA ALA A 73 -1.17 26.54 -5.60
C ALA A 73 -0.98 25.20 -4.89
N GLY A 74 -0.49 24.19 -5.63
CA GLY A 74 -0.23 22.86 -5.10
C GLY A 74 -1.45 21.93 -4.95
N ILE A 75 -2.65 22.37 -5.39
CA ILE A 75 -3.84 21.50 -5.42
C ILE A 75 -3.68 20.43 -6.50
N LEU A 76 -3.21 20.81 -7.68
CA LEU A 76 -2.99 19.87 -8.77
C LEU A 76 -1.61 19.22 -8.66
N ALA A 77 -1.51 17.94 -8.99
CA ALA A 77 -0.24 17.26 -9.11
C ALA A 77 0.46 17.65 -10.42
N LYS A 78 1.79 17.68 -10.39
CA LYS A 78 2.59 17.90 -11.60
C LYS A 78 2.48 16.69 -12.53
N GLU A 79 2.58 16.93 -13.82
CA GLU A 79 2.48 15.93 -14.88
C GLU A 79 3.42 14.74 -14.70
N GLU A 80 4.69 15.01 -14.38
CA GLU A 80 5.71 13.98 -14.17
C GLU A 80 5.37 13.08 -12.97
N VAL A 81 4.74 13.65 -11.93
CA VAL A 81 4.30 12.89 -10.75
C VAL A 81 3.15 11.96 -11.11
N LEU A 82 2.19 12.44 -11.91
CA LEU A 82 1.07 11.61 -12.37
C LEU A 82 1.55 10.49 -13.28
N ARG A 83 2.51 10.75 -14.15
CA ARG A 83 3.12 9.74 -15.02
C ARG A 83 3.81 8.65 -14.21
N ASP A 84 4.62 9.02 -13.20
CA ASP A 84 5.23 8.07 -12.29
C ASP A 84 4.20 7.20 -11.56
N ILE A 85 3.16 7.83 -11.03
CA ILE A 85 2.06 7.13 -10.37
C ILE A 85 1.37 6.18 -11.33
N TYR A 86 1.01 6.64 -12.52
CA TYR A 86 0.30 5.86 -13.51
C TYR A 86 1.10 4.62 -13.93
N GLN A 87 2.38 4.79 -14.29
CA GLN A 87 3.25 3.70 -14.72
C GLN A 87 3.55 2.71 -13.57
N GLY A 88 3.83 3.21 -12.36
CA GLY A 88 4.10 2.33 -11.22
C GLY A 88 2.86 1.57 -10.75
N PHE A 89 1.69 2.23 -10.69
CA PHE A 89 0.46 1.58 -10.25
C PHE A 89 -0.16 0.66 -11.31
N ALA A 90 0.25 0.77 -12.58
CA ALA A 90 -0.06 -0.23 -13.61
C ALA A 90 0.50 -1.63 -13.27
N LEU A 91 1.53 -1.71 -12.42
CA LEU A 91 2.09 -2.97 -11.93
C LEU A 91 1.41 -3.46 -10.64
N ILE A 92 0.74 -2.59 -9.89
CA ILE A 92 0.17 -2.89 -8.57
C ILE A 92 -1.32 -3.17 -8.65
N LEU A 93 -2.10 -2.31 -9.31
CA LEU A 93 -3.57 -2.36 -9.22
C LEU A 93 -4.22 -3.48 -10.05
N PRO A 94 -3.82 -3.77 -11.30
CA PRO A 94 -4.44 -4.84 -12.08
C PRO A 94 -4.46 -6.21 -11.39
N PRO A 95 -3.36 -6.73 -10.81
CA PRO A 95 -3.40 -7.99 -10.09
C PRO A 95 -4.28 -7.97 -8.83
N ILE A 96 -4.39 -6.83 -8.14
CA ILE A 96 -5.29 -6.65 -7.01
C ILE A 96 -6.76 -6.72 -7.47
N PHE A 97 -7.12 -6.02 -8.54
CA PHE A 97 -8.48 -6.06 -9.09
C PHE A 97 -8.83 -7.44 -9.64
N TYR A 98 -7.89 -8.09 -10.30
CA TYR A 98 -8.04 -9.44 -10.80
C TYR A 98 -8.40 -10.45 -9.69
N ASP A 99 -7.67 -10.42 -8.58
CA ASP A 99 -7.95 -11.26 -7.42
C ASP A 99 -9.30 -10.90 -6.76
N GLY A 100 -9.67 -9.61 -6.78
CA GLY A 100 -10.97 -9.12 -6.35
C GLY A 100 -12.13 -9.70 -7.16
N PHE A 101 -12.04 -9.68 -8.49
CA PHE A 101 -13.06 -10.27 -9.37
C PHE A 101 -13.20 -11.78 -9.17
N ARG A 102 -12.09 -12.50 -9.01
CA ARG A 102 -12.11 -13.96 -8.76
C ARG A 102 -12.82 -14.36 -7.48
N ARG A 103 -13.08 -13.41 -6.57
CA ARG A 103 -13.79 -13.62 -5.30
C ARG A 103 -15.24 -13.18 -5.34
N CYS A 104 -15.69 -12.60 -6.45
CA CYS A 104 -17.05 -12.17 -6.61
C CYS A 104 -17.97 -13.36 -6.94
N ASP A 105 -19.07 -13.47 -6.22
CA ASP A 105 -20.21 -14.29 -6.60
C ASP A 105 -21.18 -13.52 -7.51
N GLU A 106 -22.26 -14.16 -7.97
CA GLU A 106 -23.24 -13.52 -8.86
C GLU A 106 -23.90 -12.28 -8.22
N LYS A 107 -24.15 -12.29 -6.91
CA LYS A 107 -24.74 -11.13 -6.21
C LYS A 107 -23.76 -9.97 -6.18
N ASP A 108 -22.49 -10.25 -6.03
CA ASP A 108 -21.43 -9.26 -6.08
C ASP A 108 -21.32 -8.62 -7.47
N LEU A 109 -21.38 -9.42 -8.53
CA LEU A 109 -21.31 -8.95 -9.91
C LEU A 109 -22.53 -8.06 -10.27
N VAL A 110 -23.73 -8.47 -9.88
CA VAL A 110 -24.93 -7.64 -9.99
C VAL A 110 -24.75 -6.32 -9.24
N ARG A 111 -24.19 -6.37 -8.03
CA ARG A 111 -23.93 -5.16 -7.24
C ARG A 111 -22.92 -4.23 -7.90
N LEU A 112 -21.90 -4.76 -8.55
CA LEU A 112 -20.93 -3.97 -9.33
C LEU A 112 -21.60 -3.27 -10.51
N GLU A 113 -22.50 -3.95 -11.23
CA GLU A 113 -23.28 -3.36 -12.32
C GLU A 113 -24.19 -2.23 -11.82
N GLU A 114 -24.91 -2.42 -10.70
CA GLU A 114 -25.73 -1.37 -10.07
C GLU A 114 -24.92 -0.12 -9.68
N ILE A 115 -23.68 -0.30 -9.23
CA ILE A 115 -22.80 0.84 -8.91
C ILE A 115 -22.53 1.70 -10.15
N LEU A 116 -22.40 1.08 -11.33
CA LEU A 116 -22.12 1.77 -12.58
C LEU A 116 -23.34 2.44 -13.21
N GLU A 117 -24.56 2.08 -12.81
CA GLU A 117 -25.82 2.69 -13.31
C GLU A 117 -26.08 4.09 -12.74
N LYS A 118 -25.25 4.59 -11.85
CA LYS A 118 -25.42 5.92 -11.24
C LYS A 118 -25.22 7.03 -12.26
N ASP A 119 -25.92 8.15 -12.02
CA ASP A 119 -25.92 9.34 -12.87
C ASP A 119 -24.50 9.79 -13.22
N ALA A 120 -24.31 10.17 -14.48
CA ALA A 120 -23.02 10.57 -15.06
C ALA A 120 -22.34 11.75 -14.36
N PHE A 121 -23.05 12.49 -13.53
CA PHE A 121 -22.48 13.60 -12.76
C PHE A 121 -21.60 13.15 -11.57
N PHE A 122 -21.72 11.88 -11.15
CA PHE A 122 -21.02 11.30 -9.99
C PHE A 122 -20.19 10.06 -10.37
N TYR A 123 -19.83 9.89 -11.62
CA TYR A 123 -19.19 8.65 -12.03
C TYR A 123 -17.77 8.42 -11.56
N ASP A 124 -17.04 9.47 -11.20
CA ASP A 124 -15.83 9.31 -10.43
C ASP A 124 -16.11 8.57 -9.12
N GLU A 125 -17.21 8.94 -8.44
CA GLU A 125 -17.68 8.26 -7.24
C GLU A 125 -18.08 6.80 -7.54
N ALA A 126 -18.70 6.55 -8.71
CA ALA A 126 -19.09 5.20 -9.13
C ALA A 126 -17.87 4.32 -9.41
N VAL A 127 -16.87 4.83 -10.13
CA VAL A 127 -15.62 4.10 -10.38
C VAL A 127 -14.85 3.83 -9.08
N MET A 128 -14.72 4.84 -8.22
CA MET A 128 -14.08 4.64 -6.90
C MET A 128 -14.82 3.58 -6.07
N ALA A 129 -16.16 3.61 -6.07
CA ALA A 129 -16.95 2.64 -5.34
C ALA A 129 -16.82 1.22 -5.93
N PHE A 130 -16.82 1.09 -7.26
CA PHE A 130 -16.63 -0.17 -7.97
C PHE A 130 -15.28 -0.83 -7.62
N LEU A 131 -14.20 -0.09 -7.78
CA LEU A 131 -12.85 -0.60 -7.51
C LEU A 131 -12.61 -0.85 -6.02
N SER A 132 -13.15 0.01 -5.14
CA SER A 132 -13.12 -0.22 -3.69
C SER A 132 -13.89 -1.48 -3.29
N PHE A 133 -15.00 -1.77 -3.98
CA PHE A 133 -15.76 -3.00 -3.73
C PHE A 133 -14.91 -4.24 -4.02
N LEU A 134 -14.21 -4.28 -5.16
CA LEU A 134 -13.31 -5.38 -5.53
C LEU A 134 -12.18 -5.56 -4.50
N ILE A 135 -11.53 -4.47 -4.11
CA ILE A 135 -10.45 -4.53 -3.11
C ILE A 135 -10.95 -5.05 -1.76
N ASN A 136 -12.17 -4.66 -1.36
CA ASN A 136 -12.77 -5.13 -0.11
C ASN A 136 -12.99 -6.66 -0.09
N LYS A 137 -13.14 -7.31 -1.25
CA LYS A 137 -13.25 -8.79 -1.34
C LYS A 137 -11.97 -9.51 -0.90
N LEU A 138 -10.83 -8.81 -0.91
CA LEU A 138 -9.56 -9.37 -0.44
C LEU A 138 -9.43 -9.37 1.09
N GLY A 139 -10.29 -8.65 1.80
CA GLY A 139 -10.24 -8.54 3.25
C GLY A 139 -9.02 -7.78 3.78
N ASN A 140 -8.32 -7.02 2.93
CA ASN A 140 -7.08 -6.32 3.24
C ASN A 140 -7.28 -4.80 3.30
N PRO A 141 -7.43 -4.21 4.49
CA PRO A 141 -7.57 -2.76 4.64
C PRO A 141 -6.38 -1.94 4.14
N LEU A 142 -5.15 -2.51 4.15
CA LEU A 142 -3.95 -1.82 3.69
C LEU A 142 -4.00 -1.55 2.17
N MET A 143 -4.51 -2.51 1.38
CA MET A 143 -4.70 -2.32 -0.07
C MET A 143 -5.75 -1.27 -0.38
N LEU A 144 -6.83 -1.25 0.40
CA LEU A 144 -7.90 -0.26 0.25
C LEU A 144 -7.40 1.14 0.62
N ASP A 145 -6.59 1.26 1.68
CA ASP A 145 -5.95 2.51 2.09
C ASP A 145 -5.03 3.05 0.98
N LEU A 146 -4.19 2.19 0.38
CA LEU A 146 -3.35 2.55 -0.75
C LEU A 146 -4.17 3.07 -1.94
N TYR A 147 -5.23 2.34 -2.30
CA TYR A 147 -6.09 2.73 -3.42
C TYR A 147 -6.75 4.09 -3.19
N HIS A 148 -7.30 4.33 -2.00
CA HIS A 148 -7.92 5.61 -1.67
C HIS A 148 -6.88 6.75 -1.61
N ASP A 149 -5.70 6.51 -1.04
CA ASP A 149 -4.65 7.52 -0.93
C ASP A 149 -4.19 7.98 -2.33
N ILE A 150 -3.90 7.02 -3.23
CA ILE A 150 -3.48 7.34 -4.59
C ILE A 150 -4.59 7.98 -5.43
N SER A 151 -5.82 7.53 -5.27
CA SER A 151 -6.99 8.11 -5.92
C SER A 151 -7.18 9.58 -5.49
N LEU A 152 -7.13 9.87 -4.20
CA LEU A 152 -7.24 11.23 -3.67
C LEU A 152 -6.05 12.11 -4.07
N TYR A 153 -4.89 11.52 -4.32
CA TYR A 153 -3.71 12.26 -4.78
C TYR A 153 -3.82 12.67 -6.26
N SER A 154 -4.23 11.75 -7.14
CA SER A 154 -4.28 11.95 -8.59
C SER A 154 -5.57 12.61 -9.08
N TYR A 155 -6.68 12.38 -8.39
CA TYR A 155 -8.01 12.79 -8.80
C TYR A 155 -8.18 14.29 -9.06
N PRO A 156 -7.65 15.23 -8.24
CA PRO A 156 -7.76 16.66 -8.49
C PRO A 156 -7.31 17.06 -9.90
N THR A 157 -6.19 16.53 -10.36
CA THR A 157 -5.66 16.83 -11.70
C THR A 157 -6.47 16.17 -12.80
N HIS A 158 -6.94 14.94 -12.57
CA HIS A 158 -7.84 14.27 -13.49
C HIS A 158 -9.15 15.05 -13.67
N ILE A 159 -9.79 15.49 -12.59
CA ILE A 159 -10.99 16.33 -12.64
C ILE A 159 -10.74 17.64 -13.41
N ALA A 160 -9.59 18.30 -13.17
CA ALA A 160 -9.25 19.54 -13.87
C ALA A 160 -9.13 19.34 -15.38
N ARG A 161 -8.49 18.26 -15.83
CA ARG A 161 -8.41 17.89 -17.25
C ARG A 161 -9.78 17.60 -17.86
N CYS A 162 -10.60 16.84 -17.14
CA CYS A 162 -11.96 16.53 -17.59
C CYS A 162 -12.85 17.76 -17.68
N ALA A 163 -12.73 18.70 -16.74
CA ALA A 163 -13.51 19.94 -16.74
C ALA A 163 -13.15 20.85 -17.92
N ALA A 164 -11.92 20.79 -18.42
CA ALA A 164 -11.50 21.52 -19.63
C ALA A 164 -12.23 21.06 -20.89
N ASN A 165 -12.73 19.81 -20.92
CA ASN A 165 -13.51 19.25 -22.03
C ASN A 165 -14.59 18.28 -21.54
N ILE A 166 -15.74 18.83 -21.09
CA ILE A 166 -16.86 18.05 -20.52
C ILE A 166 -17.45 17.04 -21.53
N GLY A 167 -17.43 17.34 -22.82
CA GLY A 167 -17.93 16.44 -23.85
C GLY A 167 -17.08 15.18 -23.97
N LEU A 168 -15.75 15.35 -24.10
CA LEU A 168 -14.78 14.26 -24.17
C LEU A 168 -14.80 13.44 -22.87
N TRP A 169 -14.97 14.11 -21.74
CA TRP A 169 -15.07 13.45 -20.46
C TRP A 169 -16.26 12.48 -20.36
N LYS A 170 -17.46 12.91 -20.79
CA LYS A 170 -18.66 12.05 -20.81
C LYS A 170 -18.46 10.84 -21.74
N GLU A 171 -17.79 11.02 -22.86
CA GLU A 171 -17.49 9.94 -23.79
C GLU A 171 -16.48 8.95 -23.18
N ASN A 172 -15.39 9.43 -22.61
CA ASN A 172 -14.39 8.61 -21.93
C ASN A 172 -15.00 7.81 -20.77
N TYR A 173 -15.92 8.41 -20.03
CA TYR A 173 -16.62 7.67 -18.98
C TYR A 173 -17.50 6.55 -19.54
N LYS A 174 -18.28 6.80 -20.58
CA LYS A 174 -19.09 5.75 -21.22
C LYS A 174 -18.23 4.58 -21.69
N ARG A 175 -17.04 4.86 -22.24
CA ARG A 175 -16.06 3.82 -22.59
C ARG A 175 -15.59 3.05 -21.37
N LEU A 176 -15.18 3.74 -20.31
CA LEU A 176 -14.74 3.11 -19.08
C LEU A 176 -15.86 2.27 -18.46
N GLN A 177 -17.09 2.77 -18.41
CA GLN A 177 -18.26 2.04 -17.93
C GLN A 177 -18.49 0.75 -18.74
N ALA A 178 -18.39 0.82 -20.06
CA ALA A 178 -18.51 -0.36 -20.92
C ALA A 178 -17.42 -1.40 -20.63
N VAL A 179 -16.18 -0.96 -20.46
CA VAL A 179 -15.06 -1.84 -20.13
C VAL A 179 -15.23 -2.47 -18.74
N LEU A 180 -15.66 -1.73 -17.73
CA LEU A 180 -15.91 -2.27 -16.38
C LEU A 180 -17.07 -3.29 -16.39
N LYS A 181 -18.12 -3.05 -17.19
CA LYS A 181 -19.20 -4.03 -17.41
C LYS A 181 -18.69 -5.29 -18.13
N GLU A 182 -17.81 -5.15 -19.13
CA GLU A 182 -17.20 -6.31 -19.80
C GLU A 182 -16.31 -7.11 -18.85
N MET A 183 -15.56 -6.46 -17.96
CA MET A 183 -14.78 -7.15 -16.92
C MET A 183 -15.70 -7.98 -16.00
N ALA A 184 -16.85 -7.41 -15.57
CA ALA A 184 -17.83 -8.13 -14.77
C ALA A 184 -18.44 -9.33 -15.54
N ALA A 185 -18.72 -9.15 -16.83
CA ALA A 185 -19.22 -10.21 -17.69
C ALA A 185 -18.20 -11.34 -17.91
N LEU A 186 -16.91 -11.00 -18.07
CA LEU A 186 -15.83 -11.99 -18.14
C LEU A 186 -15.68 -12.77 -16.84
N ALA A 187 -15.75 -12.10 -15.70
CA ALA A 187 -15.73 -12.75 -14.39
C ALA A 187 -16.94 -13.70 -14.21
N ARG A 188 -18.14 -13.30 -14.65
CA ARG A 188 -19.36 -14.14 -14.63
C ARG A 188 -19.22 -15.42 -15.47
N ARG A 189 -18.51 -15.31 -16.60
CA ARG A 189 -18.22 -16.46 -17.48
C ARG A 189 -17.00 -17.28 -17.03
N GLU A 190 -16.36 -16.89 -15.96
CA GLU A 190 -15.10 -17.44 -15.44
C GLU A 190 -13.95 -17.40 -16.47
N ASP A 191 -14.03 -16.51 -17.46
CA ASP A 191 -12.94 -16.27 -18.41
C ASP A 191 -11.87 -15.36 -17.79
N PHE A 192 -11.16 -15.92 -16.84
CA PHE A 192 -10.12 -15.20 -16.09
C PHE A 192 -8.88 -14.86 -16.93
N ALA A 193 -8.64 -15.58 -18.03
CA ALA A 193 -7.53 -15.24 -18.94
C ALA A 193 -7.83 -13.95 -19.71
N ALA A 194 -9.02 -13.84 -20.31
CA ALA A 194 -9.46 -12.63 -21.00
C ALA A 194 -9.61 -11.46 -20.02
N LEU A 195 -10.13 -11.70 -18.81
CA LEU A 195 -10.23 -10.68 -17.76
C LEU A 195 -8.88 -10.09 -17.39
N ARG A 196 -7.85 -10.92 -17.19
CA ARG A 196 -6.50 -10.46 -16.88
C ARG A 196 -5.96 -9.58 -18.00
N SER A 197 -6.04 -10.06 -19.24
CA SER A 197 -5.59 -9.30 -20.43
C SER A 197 -6.34 -7.96 -20.57
N LEU A 198 -7.64 -7.94 -20.28
CA LEU A 198 -8.44 -6.72 -20.34
C LEU A 198 -8.03 -5.73 -19.23
N LEU A 199 -7.81 -6.19 -18.00
CA LEU A 199 -7.35 -5.36 -16.88
C LEU A 199 -6.00 -4.69 -17.18
N GLU A 200 -5.01 -5.48 -17.62
CA GLU A 200 -3.68 -4.99 -17.95
C GLU A 200 -3.74 -3.96 -19.07
N ARG A 201 -4.41 -4.27 -20.18
CA ARG A 201 -4.56 -3.37 -21.31
C ARG A 201 -5.31 -2.09 -20.96
N THR A 202 -6.45 -2.19 -20.25
CA THR A 202 -7.26 -1.03 -19.90
C THR A 202 -6.50 -0.03 -19.02
N TYR A 203 -5.66 -0.51 -18.13
CA TYR A 203 -4.87 0.37 -17.29
C TYR A 203 -3.85 1.15 -18.10
N PHE A 204 -3.23 0.54 -19.11
CA PHE A 204 -2.28 1.21 -20.01
C PHE A 204 -2.97 2.09 -21.06
N ASP A 205 -4.16 1.71 -21.53
CA ASP A 205 -4.92 2.45 -22.55
C ASP A 205 -5.71 3.64 -21.99
N TYR A 206 -5.86 3.73 -20.63
CA TYR A 206 -6.61 4.81 -20.00
C TYR A 206 -6.02 6.19 -20.27
N ASP A 207 -4.70 6.30 -20.31
CA ASP A 207 -3.98 7.50 -20.72
C ASP A 207 -2.71 7.14 -21.51
N PRO A 208 -2.82 6.94 -22.85
CA PRO A 208 -1.69 6.53 -23.68
C PRO A 208 -0.50 7.48 -23.63
N GLU A 209 -0.73 8.77 -23.35
CA GLU A 209 0.33 9.77 -23.20
C GLU A 209 1.24 9.47 -22.00
N TYR A 210 0.67 8.94 -20.91
CA TYR A 210 1.47 8.52 -19.77
C TYR A 210 2.24 7.22 -20.00
N ALA A 211 1.71 6.33 -20.83
CA ALA A 211 2.38 5.09 -21.18
C ALA A 211 3.57 5.30 -22.13
N ALA A 212 3.48 6.28 -23.04
CA ALA A 212 4.44 6.46 -24.13
C ALA A 212 5.80 7.03 -23.73
N HIS A 213 5.91 7.70 -22.57
CA HIS A 213 7.13 8.41 -22.18
C HIS A 213 7.66 7.90 -20.84
N PRO A 214 8.66 6.98 -20.83
CA PRO A 214 9.27 6.51 -19.61
C PRO A 214 9.96 7.64 -18.84
N LEU A 215 9.85 7.60 -17.51
CA LEU A 215 10.54 8.53 -16.63
C LEU A 215 12.02 8.15 -16.49
N SER A 216 12.87 9.14 -16.23
CA SER A 216 14.25 8.86 -15.84
C SER A 216 14.28 8.19 -14.46
N GLY A 217 15.12 7.17 -14.26
CA GLY A 217 15.26 6.46 -12.98
C GLY A 217 15.70 7.35 -11.80
N SER A 218 16.13 8.60 -12.06
CA SER A 218 16.47 9.59 -11.04
C SER A 218 15.29 10.41 -10.55
N PHE A 219 14.09 10.28 -11.14
CA PHE A 219 12.90 11.02 -10.74
C PHE A 219 12.50 10.69 -9.29
N LYS A 220 12.27 11.73 -8.49
CA LYS A 220 11.79 11.62 -7.10
C LYS A 220 10.42 12.28 -7.00
N SER A 221 9.38 11.46 -6.93
CA SER A 221 8.03 11.94 -6.71
C SER A 221 7.87 12.53 -5.30
N PRO A 222 7.11 13.62 -5.13
CA PRO A 222 6.66 14.10 -3.82
C PRO A 222 5.53 13.24 -3.23
N TYR A 223 4.99 12.29 -3.97
CA TYR A 223 3.99 11.35 -3.46
C TYR A 223 4.57 10.53 -2.31
N ARG A 224 3.81 10.44 -1.22
CA ARG A 224 4.12 9.60 -0.05
C ARG A 224 2.86 8.88 0.40
N TRP A 225 2.95 7.57 0.51
CA TRP A 225 1.85 6.75 0.98
C TRP A 225 1.82 6.72 2.51
N GLY A 226 0.69 7.21 3.05
CA GLY A 226 0.47 7.22 4.49
C GLY A 226 1.44 8.11 5.25
N LYS A 227 1.40 8.01 6.56
CA LYS A 227 2.39 8.59 7.48
C LYS A 227 2.78 7.52 8.49
N PRO A 228 3.89 6.83 8.27
CA PRO A 228 4.36 5.84 9.24
C PRO A 228 4.54 6.50 10.60
N ARG A 229 4.16 5.78 11.66
CA ARG A 229 4.41 6.26 13.02
C ARG A 229 5.90 6.22 13.28
N LEU A 230 6.50 7.34 13.63
CA LEU A 230 7.94 7.44 13.88
C LEU A 230 8.45 6.40 14.91
N CYS A 231 7.62 6.02 15.89
CA CYS A 231 8.00 4.97 16.83
C CYS A 231 8.02 3.57 16.19
N ASN A 232 7.22 3.33 15.14
CA ASN A 232 7.28 2.07 14.41
C ASN A 232 8.55 2.02 13.54
N LEU A 233 8.90 3.13 12.88
CA LEU A 233 10.16 3.22 12.12
C LEU A 233 11.36 2.99 13.03
N ALA A 234 11.43 3.69 14.16
CA ALA A 234 12.52 3.51 15.14
C ALA A 234 12.60 2.06 15.65
N ALA A 235 11.45 1.42 15.92
CA ALA A 235 11.43 0.02 16.35
C ALA A 235 11.89 -0.93 15.23
N ALA A 236 11.48 -0.69 13.97
CA ALA A 236 11.91 -1.46 12.82
C ALA A 236 13.42 -1.38 12.59
N GLU A 237 14.01 -0.18 12.72
CA GLU A 237 15.47 0.01 12.63
C GLU A 237 16.23 -0.73 13.73
N ILE A 238 15.68 -0.76 14.95
CA ILE A 238 16.28 -1.52 16.05
C ILE A 238 16.19 -3.03 15.80
N ILE A 239 15.02 -3.55 15.34
CA ILE A 239 14.88 -4.98 14.98
C ILE A 239 15.88 -5.36 13.88
N SER A 240 15.97 -4.56 12.81
CA SER A 240 16.96 -4.81 11.75
C SER A 240 18.39 -4.79 12.28
N SER A 241 18.69 -3.95 13.27
CA SER A 241 20.02 -3.91 13.91
C SER A 241 20.28 -5.10 14.82
N VAL A 242 19.25 -5.70 15.40
CA VAL A 242 19.34 -6.98 16.15
C VAL A 242 19.56 -8.14 15.17
N ASP A 243 18.80 -8.17 14.09
CA ASP A 243 18.81 -9.23 13.08
C ASP A 243 20.19 -9.32 12.36
N ASN A 244 20.78 -8.17 12.07
CA ASN A 244 22.12 -8.10 11.44
C ASN A 244 23.28 -8.17 12.45
N GLY A 245 23.02 -8.48 13.70
CA GLY A 245 24.03 -8.69 14.75
C GLY A 245 24.69 -7.42 15.31
N ARG A 246 24.26 -6.20 14.91
CA ARG A 246 24.77 -4.95 15.49
C ARG A 246 24.45 -4.84 16.99
N TYR A 247 23.31 -5.38 17.42
CA TYR A 247 22.93 -5.54 18.80
C TYR A 247 22.76 -7.03 19.10
N PRO A 248 23.82 -7.73 19.54
CA PRO A 248 23.77 -9.18 19.77
C PRO A 248 22.77 -9.56 20.87
N VAL A 249 22.20 -10.75 20.72
CA VAL A 249 21.35 -11.37 21.74
C VAL A 249 22.13 -11.47 23.07
N GLY A 250 21.45 -11.21 24.18
CA GLY A 250 22.04 -11.21 25.53
C GLY A 250 22.80 -9.92 25.90
N THR A 251 22.89 -8.95 24.97
CA THR A 251 23.48 -7.64 25.28
C THR A 251 22.43 -6.58 25.55
N PHE A 252 22.84 -5.48 26.18
CA PHE A 252 21.96 -4.35 26.40
C PHE A 252 22.02 -3.38 25.22
N LEU A 253 20.84 -2.92 24.78
CA LEU A 253 20.75 -1.80 23.85
C LEU A 253 21.37 -0.54 24.49
N PRO A 254 21.90 0.40 23.66
CA PRO A 254 22.24 1.73 24.14
C PRO A 254 21.07 2.39 24.87
N SER A 255 21.36 3.35 25.75
CA SER A 255 20.31 4.08 26.49
C SER A 255 19.30 4.70 25.53
N ALA A 256 18.05 4.92 25.97
CA ALA A 256 17.04 5.57 25.16
C ALA A 256 17.50 6.94 24.64
N ALA A 257 18.33 7.67 25.37
CA ALA A 257 18.92 8.92 24.94
C ALA A 257 19.97 8.73 23.82
N SER A 258 20.87 7.74 23.97
CA SER A 258 21.84 7.39 22.92
C SER A 258 21.16 6.88 21.66
N LEU A 259 20.14 6.00 21.77
CA LEU A 259 19.36 5.54 20.62
C LEU A 259 18.63 6.70 19.93
N SER A 260 18.07 7.63 20.71
CA SER A 260 17.42 8.85 20.19
C SER A 260 18.39 9.67 19.34
N ALA A 261 19.61 9.89 19.82
CA ALA A 261 20.65 10.62 19.09
C ALA A 261 21.13 9.86 17.87
N ASN A 262 21.37 8.54 17.96
CA ASN A 262 21.91 7.71 16.88
C ASN A 262 20.91 7.50 15.75
N LEU A 263 19.61 7.38 16.06
CA LEU A 263 18.54 7.11 15.09
C LEU A 263 17.85 8.40 14.58
N GLY A 264 18.16 9.56 15.18
CA GLY A 264 17.57 10.84 14.78
C GLY A 264 16.09 11.04 15.18
N TYR A 265 15.57 10.25 16.12
CA TYR A 265 14.21 10.39 16.65
C TYR A 265 14.19 11.09 17.99
N THR A 266 13.03 11.66 18.38
CA THR A 266 12.87 12.22 19.72
C THR A 266 12.92 11.15 20.81
N LEU A 267 13.34 11.51 22.02
CA LEU A 267 13.39 10.60 23.17
C LEU A 267 12.03 9.92 23.46
N ILE A 268 10.92 10.66 23.28
CA ILE A 268 9.56 10.14 23.47
C ILE A 268 9.26 9.08 22.40
N THR A 269 9.63 9.33 21.15
CA THR A 269 9.48 8.38 20.04
C THR A 269 10.29 7.11 20.31
N THR A 270 11.55 7.24 20.72
CA THR A 270 12.43 6.12 21.04
C THR A 270 11.91 5.29 22.21
N ARG A 271 11.41 5.92 23.27
CA ARG A 271 10.79 5.18 24.40
C ARG A 271 9.55 4.39 23.98
N ARG A 272 8.71 4.96 23.11
CA ARG A 272 7.57 4.25 22.52
C ARG A 272 8.01 3.07 21.65
N ALA A 273 9.09 3.24 20.87
CA ALA A 273 9.68 2.15 20.10
C ALA A 273 10.17 1.01 21.02
N LEU A 274 10.91 1.32 22.10
CA LEU A 274 11.34 0.32 23.06
C LEU A 274 10.15 -0.39 23.75
N SER A 275 9.07 0.33 24.04
CA SER A 275 7.83 -0.28 24.56
C SER A 275 7.20 -1.26 23.58
N LEU A 276 7.18 -0.93 22.28
CA LEU A 276 6.74 -1.87 21.23
C LEU A 276 7.64 -3.12 21.20
N LEU A 277 8.97 -2.93 21.19
CA LEU A 277 9.94 -4.04 21.18
C LEU A 277 9.78 -4.98 22.39
N ASN A 278 9.48 -4.41 23.56
CA ASN A 278 9.16 -5.21 24.75
C ASN A 278 7.83 -5.98 24.61
N GLY A 279 6.84 -5.42 23.92
CA GLY A 279 5.58 -6.12 23.61
C GLY A 279 5.79 -7.31 22.65
N PHE A 280 6.71 -7.14 21.69
CA PHE A 280 7.13 -8.17 20.76
C PHE A 280 8.17 -9.15 21.32
N GLU A 281 8.60 -8.97 22.58
CA GLU A 281 9.66 -9.75 23.24
C GLU A 281 10.98 -9.81 22.42
N VAL A 282 11.23 -8.77 21.66
CA VAL A 282 12.56 -8.52 21.03
C VAL A 282 13.53 -8.00 22.08
N THR A 283 13.00 -7.23 23.04
CA THR A 283 13.77 -6.70 24.17
C THR A 283 13.01 -6.87 25.48
N LYS A 284 13.74 -6.83 26.60
CA LYS A 284 13.19 -6.80 27.97
C LYS A 284 13.80 -5.64 28.74
N SER A 285 12.95 -4.72 29.18
CA SER A 285 13.41 -3.63 30.04
C SER A 285 13.68 -4.13 31.44
N LEU A 286 14.88 -3.89 31.95
CA LEU A 286 15.31 -4.18 33.31
C LEU A 286 15.53 -2.87 34.07
N ASN A 287 14.85 -2.69 35.18
CA ASN A 287 14.94 -1.47 36.01
C ASN A 287 16.40 -1.15 36.36
N GLY A 288 16.83 0.08 36.09
CA GLY A 288 18.19 0.55 36.37
C GLY A 288 19.29 0.00 35.45
N ARG A 289 19.00 -0.96 34.54
CA ARG A 289 19.99 -1.62 33.67
C ARG A 289 19.81 -1.36 32.20
N GLY A 290 18.59 -1.01 31.76
CA GLY A 290 18.29 -0.75 30.35
C GLY A 290 17.45 -1.84 29.69
N SER A 291 17.49 -1.91 28.34
CA SER A 291 16.74 -2.88 27.53
C SER A 291 17.69 -3.99 27.05
N LEU A 292 17.47 -5.20 27.54
CA LEU A 292 18.22 -6.42 27.14
C LEU A 292 17.62 -6.96 25.85
N VAL A 293 18.47 -7.30 24.86
CA VAL A 293 18.09 -7.99 23.63
C VAL A 293 17.84 -9.47 23.94
N LEU A 294 16.65 -9.97 23.60
CA LEU A 294 16.26 -11.35 23.86
C LEU A 294 16.56 -12.25 22.66
N GLY A 295 16.95 -13.51 22.95
CA GLY A 295 17.08 -14.56 21.94
C GLY A 295 15.78 -15.25 21.60
N ALA A 296 15.79 -15.99 20.49
CA ALA A 296 14.66 -16.76 19.99
C ALA A 296 14.05 -17.71 21.04
N ASP A 297 14.88 -18.34 21.85
CA ASP A 297 14.45 -19.34 22.84
C ASP A 297 13.81 -18.73 24.08
N GLU A 298 14.20 -17.52 24.45
CA GLU A 298 13.65 -16.81 25.61
C GLU A 298 12.35 -16.05 25.29
N GLY A 299 12.15 -15.61 24.03
CA GLY A 299 11.01 -14.82 23.59
C GLY A 299 9.79 -15.65 23.17
N ARG A 300 9.97 -16.92 22.78
CA ARG A 300 8.94 -17.77 22.16
C ARG A 300 7.59 -17.85 22.89
N LEU A 301 7.58 -17.78 24.20
CA LEU A 301 6.39 -18.02 25.03
C LEU A 301 5.76 -16.75 25.62
N ARG A 302 6.31 -15.57 25.33
CA ARG A 302 5.97 -14.35 26.07
C ARG A 302 5.45 -13.18 25.25
N VAL A 303 5.43 -13.29 23.90
CA VAL A 303 4.88 -12.23 23.05
C VAL A 303 3.45 -11.92 23.48
N LYS A 304 3.18 -10.65 23.71
CA LYS A 304 1.88 -10.20 24.20
C LYS A 304 0.86 -10.08 23.06
N TRP A 305 0.50 -11.20 22.44
CA TRP A 305 -0.40 -11.27 21.29
C TRP A 305 -1.75 -10.56 21.49
N ARG A 306 -2.20 -10.42 22.77
CA ARG A 306 -3.45 -9.74 23.12
C ARG A 306 -3.30 -8.24 23.23
N GLU A 307 -2.08 -7.71 23.29
CA GLU A 307 -1.84 -6.27 23.36
C GLU A 307 -2.23 -5.59 22.05
N PRO A 308 -3.08 -4.53 22.06
CA PRO A 308 -3.59 -3.91 20.85
C PRO A 308 -2.50 -3.41 19.89
N SER A 309 -1.38 -2.91 20.41
CA SER A 309 -0.25 -2.43 19.61
C SER A 309 0.47 -3.56 18.89
N VAL A 310 0.71 -4.69 19.56
CA VAL A 310 1.31 -5.90 18.97
C VAL A 310 0.37 -6.48 17.92
N ARG A 311 -0.90 -6.70 18.29
CA ARG A 311 -1.92 -7.25 17.39
C ARG A 311 -2.07 -6.42 16.11
N LYS A 312 -2.11 -5.10 16.23
CA LYS A 312 -2.20 -4.19 15.09
C LYS A 312 -1.02 -4.35 14.15
N ASN A 313 0.22 -4.33 14.66
CA ASN A 313 1.42 -4.36 13.84
C ASN A 313 1.60 -5.71 13.14
N ILE A 314 1.32 -6.83 13.84
CA ILE A 314 1.40 -8.16 13.23
C ILE A 314 0.33 -8.36 12.14
N LEU A 315 -0.85 -7.75 12.27
CA LEU A 315 -1.86 -7.75 11.22
C LEU A 315 -1.42 -6.93 10.01
N LEU A 316 -0.80 -5.77 10.22
CA LEU A 316 -0.22 -4.97 9.13
C LEU A 316 0.88 -5.73 8.40
N TYR A 317 1.70 -6.51 9.11
CA TYR A 317 2.66 -7.41 8.49
C TYR A 317 1.97 -8.42 7.55
N LEU A 318 0.96 -9.14 8.01
CA LEU A 318 0.29 -10.14 7.17
C LEU A 318 -0.40 -9.50 5.96
N GLN A 319 -0.99 -8.31 6.14
CA GLN A 319 -1.56 -7.51 5.05
C GLN A 319 -0.49 -7.09 4.02
N ALA A 320 0.69 -6.69 4.49
CA ALA A 320 1.82 -6.35 3.62
C ALA A 320 2.32 -7.56 2.83
N ILE A 321 2.46 -8.72 3.47
CA ILE A 321 2.87 -9.96 2.78
C ILE A 321 1.82 -10.39 1.75
N GLN A 322 0.51 -10.31 2.05
CA GLN A 322 -0.54 -10.58 1.07
C GLN A 322 -0.40 -9.66 -0.16
N MET A 323 -0.11 -8.40 0.08
CA MET A 323 0.08 -7.43 -0.98
C MET A 323 1.32 -7.77 -1.84
N LEU A 324 2.43 -8.18 -1.22
CA LEU A 324 3.62 -8.65 -1.93
C LEU A 324 3.34 -9.91 -2.77
N VAL A 325 2.51 -10.84 -2.29
CA VAL A 325 2.11 -12.01 -3.07
C VAL A 325 1.35 -11.60 -4.34
N LEU A 326 0.39 -10.67 -4.21
CA LEU A 326 -0.46 -10.29 -5.34
C LEU A 326 0.28 -9.44 -6.38
N THR A 327 1.20 -8.57 -5.94
CA THR A 327 1.84 -7.57 -6.81
C THR A 327 3.31 -7.88 -7.11
N GLY A 328 3.92 -8.77 -6.33
CA GLY A 328 5.37 -9.00 -6.35
C GLY A 328 5.89 -9.49 -7.69
N ARG A 329 5.14 -10.39 -8.35
CA ARG A 329 5.53 -10.92 -9.66
C ARG A 329 5.61 -9.84 -10.72
N SER A 330 4.55 -9.07 -10.92
CA SER A 330 4.49 -8.01 -11.94
C SER A 330 5.54 -6.92 -11.69
N VAL A 331 5.72 -6.53 -10.43
CA VAL A 331 6.71 -5.51 -10.06
C VAL A 331 8.14 -6.04 -10.21
N ALA A 332 8.43 -7.24 -9.72
CA ALA A 332 9.78 -7.82 -9.79
C ALA A 332 10.20 -8.06 -11.25
N GLU A 333 9.31 -8.62 -12.08
CA GLU A 333 9.59 -8.85 -13.49
C GLU A 333 9.85 -7.53 -14.26
N SER A 334 9.08 -6.49 -13.99
CA SER A 334 9.26 -5.17 -14.61
C SER A 334 10.53 -4.44 -14.13
N VAL A 335 10.92 -4.61 -12.87
CA VAL A 335 12.06 -3.91 -12.27
C VAL A 335 13.39 -4.62 -12.57
N PHE A 336 13.39 -5.95 -12.68
CA PHE A 336 14.61 -6.76 -12.81
C PHE A 336 15.58 -6.28 -13.90
N PRO A 337 15.14 -5.90 -15.12
CA PRO A 337 16.04 -5.39 -16.17
C PRO A 337 16.77 -4.08 -15.82
N HIS A 338 16.28 -3.36 -14.80
CA HIS A 338 16.86 -2.09 -14.35
C HIS A 338 17.81 -2.25 -13.17
N VAL A 339 17.96 -3.46 -12.63
CA VAL A 339 18.87 -3.73 -11.50
C VAL A 339 20.31 -3.70 -11.98
N LYS A 340 21.15 -2.95 -11.26
CA LYS A 340 22.60 -2.87 -11.57
C LYS A 340 23.30 -4.20 -11.28
N ALA A 341 24.22 -4.60 -12.16
CA ALA A 341 24.98 -5.86 -12.01
C ALA A 341 25.65 -5.99 -10.62
N GLY A 342 26.24 -4.93 -10.10
CA GLY A 342 26.86 -4.95 -8.76
C GLY A 342 25.88 -5.18 -7.62
N SER A 343 24.64 -4.63 -7.71
CA SER A 343 23.58 -4.87 -6.73
C SER A 343 23.06 -6.31 -6.83
N LEU A 344 22.99 -6.87 -8.05
CA LEU A 344 22.57 -8.24 -8.29
C LEU A 344 23.57 -9.24 -7.67
N GLU A 345 24.88 -9.05 -7.89
CA GLU A 345 25.92 -9.90 -7.32
C GLU A 345 25.99 -9.80 -5.78
N ALA A 346 25.78 -8.62 -5.20
CA ALA A 346 25.67 -8.48 -3.76
C ALA A 346 24.45 -9.23 -3.22
N ALA A 347 23.30 -9.13 -3.88
CA ALA A 347 22.08 -9.82 -3.49
C ALA A 347 22.21 -11.35 -3.58
N LYS A 348 22.90 -11.88 -4.60
CA LYS A 348 23.17 -13.32 -4.71
C LYS A 348 23.93 -13.83 -3.48
N ARG A 349 25.02 -13.14 -3.10
CA ARG A 349 25.80 -13.50 -1.90
C ARG A 349 24.94 -13.47 -0.64
N ASP A 350 24.18 -12.40 -0.44
CA ASP A 350 23.32 -12.24 0.75
C ASP A 350 22.25 -13.34 0.82
N ILE A 351 21.66 -13.76 -0.31
CA ILE A 351 20.69 -14.85 -0.37
C ILE A 351 21.36 -16.21 -0.09
N GLN A 352 22.55 -16.45 -0.62
CA GLN A 352 23.33 -17.68 -0.38
C GLN A 352 23.72 -17.79 1.11
N GLU A 353 24.15 -16.69 1.74
CA GLU A 353 24.45 -16.65 3.17
C GLU A 353 23.19 -16.91 4.01
N ALA A 354 22.07 -16.29 3.66
CA ALA A 354 20.79 -16.50 4.33
C ALA A 354 20.33 -17.97 4.23
N ALA A 355 20.50 -18.60 3.06
CA ALA A 355 20.17 -20.00 2.85
C ALA A 355 21.08 -20.92 3.67
N ALA A 356 22.38 -20.66 3.69
CA ALA A 356 23.37 -21.44 4.45
C ALA A 356 23.13 -21.35 5.97
N SER A 357 22.69 -20.20 6.46
CA SER A 357 22.32 -19.99 7.88
C SER A 357 20.94 -20.53 8.24
N GLY A 358 20.17 -21.07 7.30
CA GLY A 358 18.81 -21.52 7.49
C GLY A 358 17.76 -20.40 7.61
N CYS A 359 18.14 -19.15 7.39
CA CYS A 359 17.28 -17.97 7.48
C CYS A 359 16.70 -17.55 6.12
N CYS A 360 16.12 -18.50 5.37
CA CYS A 360 15.60 -18.25 4.01
C CYS A 360 14.57 -17.11 3.94
N THR A 361 13.92 -16.74 5.05
CA THR A 361 13.02 -15.59 5.10
C THR A 361 13.73 -14.26 4.85
N ALA A 362 15.02 -14.16 5.12
CA ALA A 362 15.85 -12.99 4.84
C ALA A 362 15.96 -12.70 3.32
N ALA A 363 15.79 -13.73 2.46
CA ALA A 363 15.76 -13.54 1.01
C ALA A 363 14.68 -12.55 0.56
N VAL A 364 13.55 -12.48 1.24
CA VAL A 364 12.47 -11.50 0.94
C VAL A 364 12.99 -10.07 1.14
N ALA A 365 13.74 -9.81 2.21
CA ALA A 365 14.27 -8.48 2.48
C ALA A 365 15.30 -8.07 1.41
N VAL A 366 16.12 -9.03 0.93
CA VAL A 366 17.08 -8.82 -0.17
C VAL A 366 16.35 -8.51 -1.48
N CYS A 367 15.31 -9.28 -1.83
CA CYS A 367 14.48 -9.03 -3.01
C CYS A 367 13.82 -7.66 -2.95
N LEU A 368 13.25 -7.28 -1.80
CA LEU A 368 12.65 -5.95 -1.61
C LEU A 368 13.67 -4.83 -1.78
N ARG A 369 14.90 -5.01 -1.29
CA ARG A 369 16.00 -4.05 -1.50
C ARG A 369 16.30 -3.90 -3.00
N LEU A 370 16.44 -5.00 -3.74
CA LEU A 370 16.68 -4.97 -5.19
C LEU A 370 15.55 -4.25 -5.94
N ILE A 371 14.29 -4.54 -5.61
CA ILE A 371 13.13 -3.90 -6.22
C ILE A 371 13.14 -2.39 -5.95
N ILE A 372 13.39 -1.98 -4.71
CA ILE A 372 13.42 -0.57 -4.32
C ILE A 372 14.56 0.18 -5.01
N GLU A 373 15.76 -0.39 -5.02
CA GLU A 373 16.95 0.24 -5.61
C GLU A 373 16.92 0.24 -7.14
N GLY A 374 16.41 -0.84 -7.76
CA GLY A 374 16.37 -1.02 -9.22
C GLY A 374 15.17 -0.34 -9.88
N SER A 375 14.10 -0.02 -9.14
CA SER A 375 12.88 0.51 -9.76
C SER A 375 13.09 1.88 -10.40
N PRO A 376 12.73 2.06 -11.67
CA PRO A 376 12.67 3.38 -12.30
C PRO A 376 11.55 4.24 -11.73
N TYR A 377 10.50 3.63 -11.15
CA TYR A 377 9.30 4.32 -10.64
C TYR A 377 9.46 4.71 -9.16
N SER A 378 9.33 6.02 -8.90
CA SER A 378 9.39 6.54 -7.53
C SER A 378 8.22 6.05 -6.67
N SER A 379 7.04 5.88 -7.28
CA SER A 379 5.84 5.33 -6.64
C SER A 379 6.04 3.88 -6.19
N ILE A 380 6.71 3.04 -6.99
CA ILE A 380 7.08 1.67 -6.58
C ILE A 380 8.06 1.71 -5.41
N ARG A 381 9.11 2.55 -5.47
CA ARG A 381 10.07 2.70 -4.37
C ARG A 381 9.38 3.12 -3.07
N GLU A 382 8.39 4.01 -3.14
CA GLU A 382 7.59 4.44 -1.99
C GLU A 382 6.76 3.29 -1.42
N VAL A 383 5.95 2.63 -2.26
CA VAL A 383 5.05 1.56 -1.81
C VAL A 383 5.83 0.36 -1.27
N TYR A 384 6.82 -0.12 -2.01
CA TYR A 384 7.62 -1.28 -1.59
C TYR A 384 8.54 -0.97 -0.41
N GLY A 385 9.02 0.28 -0.30
CA GLY A 385 9.70 0.78 0.89
C GLY A 385 8.83 0.66 2.13
N HIS A 386 7.57 1.11 2.05
CA HIS A 386 6.62 0.99 3.15
C HIS A 386 6.27 -0.47 3.47
N LEU A 387 6.06 -1.32 2.44
CA LEU A 387 5.82 -2.75 2.66
C LEU A 387 7.01 -3.44 3.36
N ARG A 388 8.24 -3.07 3.02
CA ARG A 388 9.47 -3.54 3.70
C ARG A 388 9.48 -3.16 5.19
N GLU A 389 9.10 -1.93 5.51
CA GLU A 389 8.98 -1.48 6.91
C GLU A 389 7.93 -2.27 7.69
N LEU A 390 6.82 -2.63 7.04
CA LEU A 390 5.78 -3.44 7.66
C LEU A 390 6.19 -4.91 7.80
N ALA A 391 7.03 -5.43 6.90
CA ALA A 391 7.49 -6.82 6.92
C ALA A 391 8.31 -7.15 8.18
N VAL A 392 8.95 -6.18 8.80
CA VAL A 392 9.74 -6.36 10.04
C VAL A 392 8.89 -6.89 11.20
N TRP A 393 7.60 -6.56 11.24
CA TRP A 393 6.71 -6.99 12.33
C TRP A 393 6.43 -8.49 12.34
N GLY A 394 6.82 -9.21 11.29
CA GLY A 394 6.79 -10.69 11.26
C GLY A 394 7.88 -11.38 12.08
N TYR A 395 8.87 -10.64 12.56
CA TYR A 395 10.01 -11.17 13.31
C TYR A 395 9.63 -12.19 14.40
N PRO A 396 8.63 -11.96 15.27
CA PRO A 396 8.28 -12.95 16.30
C PRO A 396 7.70 -14.25 15.74
N LEU A 397 7.11 -14.23 14.54
CA LEU A 397 6.55 -15.43 13.91
C LEU A 397 7.65 -16.34 13.33
N SER A 398 8.84 -15.80 13.06
CA SER A 398 9.98 -16.60 12.57
C SER A 398 10.45 -17.63 13.59
N TYR A 399 10.11 -17.46 14.86
CA TYR A 399 10.48 -18.38 15.94
C TYR A 399 9.41 -19.43 16.29
N ILE A 400 8.23 -19.35 15.68
CA ILE A 400 7.14 -20.30 15.93
C ILE A 400 7.21 -21.44 14.87
N PRO A 401 7.38 -22.71 15.25
CA PRO A 401 7.29 -23.82 14.32
C PRO A 401 5.81 -24.06 13.88
N PRO A 402 5.59 -24.73 12.73
CA PRO A 402 6.58 -25.26 11.82
C PRO A 402 7.24 -24.17 10.97
N TYR A 403 8.49 -24.42 10.57
CA TYR A 403 9.20 -23.51 9.67
C TYR A 403 8.86 -23.86 8.21
N PRO A 404 8.56 -22.84 7.38
CA PRO A 404 8.23 -23.08 5.98
C PRO A 404 9.46 -23.58 5.19
N ARG A 405 9.21 -24.49 4.24
CA ARG A 405 10.26 -24.91 3.29
C ARG A 405 10.33 -23.88 2.17
N LEU A 406 11.46 -23.19 2.06
CA LEU A 406 11.66 -22.08 1.13
C LEU A 406 12.79 -22.35 0.12
N GLY A 407 13.51 -23.50 0.24
CA GLY A 407 14.69 -23.81 -0.56
C GLY A 407 14.45 -23.75 -2.06
N ASP A 408 13.40 -24.37 -2.56
CA ASP A 408 13.09 -24.44 -4.00
C ASP A 408 12.89 -23.03 -4.60
N PHE A 409 12.28 -22.11 -3.86
CA PHE A 409 12.08 -20.74 -4.29
C PHE A 409 13.35 -19.90 -4.21
N VAL A 410 14.23 -20.18 -3.22
CA VAL A 410 15.55 -19.56 -3.12
C VAL A 410 16.43 -19.99 -4.30
N GLU A 411 16.41 -21.28 -4.66
CA GLU A 411 17.12 -21.78 -5.85
C GLU A 411 16.59 -21.14 -7.13
N MET A 412 15.27 -20.97 -7.26
CA MET A 412 14.65 -20.29 -8.39
C MET A 412 15.09 -18.84 -8.50
N LEU A 413 15.17 -18.11 -7.37
CA LEU A 413 15.69 -16.74 -7.31
C LEU A 413 17.15 -16.68 -7.79
N LEU A 414 18.03 -17.54 -7.25
CA LEU A 414 19.45 -17.58 -7.59
C LEU A 414 19.65 -17.90 -9.06
N ARG A 415 18.93 -18.89 -9.59
CA ARG A 415 18.97 -19.22 -11.02
C ARG A 415 18.52 -18.05 -11.88
N GLY A 416 17.40 -17.38 -11.56
CA GLY A 416 16.92 -16.21 -12.28
C GLY A 416 17.95 -15.08 -12.30
N MET A 417 18.68 -14.87 -11.19
CA MET A 417 19.78 -13.90 -11.13
C MET A 417 21.00 -14.32 -11.98
N GLU A 418 21.34 -15.61 -12.05
CA GLU A 418 22.47 -16.16 -12.80
C GLU A 418 22.23 -16.12 -14.31
N GLU A 419 21.03 -16.52 -14.72
CA GLU A 419 20.62 -16.59 -16.12
C GLU A 419 20.10 -15.23 -16.64
N SER A 420 20.07 -14.18 -15.79
CA SER A 420 19.44 -12.90 -16.09
C SER A 420 17.97 -13.03 -16.52
N ASP A 421 17.27 -14.03 -15.97
CA ASP A 421 15.86 -14.30 -16.21
C ASP A 421 14.97 -13.65 -15.15
N GLY A 422 14.44 -12.46 -15.47
CA GLY A 422 13.54 -11.71 -14.60
C GLY A 422 12.25 -12.45 -14.27
N LYS A 423 11.79 -13.37 -15.13
CA LYS A 423 10.58 -14.16 -14.90
C LYS A 423 10.81 -15.20 -13.82
N SER A 424 11.89 -15.99 -13.90
CA SER A 424 12.26 -16.94 -12.85
C SER A 424 12.52 -16.25 -11.52
N PHE A 425 13.18 -15.07 -11.53
CA PHE A 425 13.37 -14.26 -10.32
C PHE A 425 12.01 -13.85 -9.70
N ALA A 426 11.07 -13.34 -10.52
CA ALA A 426 9.77 -12.90 -10.07
C ALA A 426 8.89 -14.05 -9.53
N GLU A 427 8.95 -15.23 -10.17
CA GLU A 427 8.27 -16.44 -9.71
C GLU A 427 8.83 -16.94 -8.37
N GLY A 428 10.15 -16.94 -8.21
CA GLY A 428 10.79 -17.27 -6.95
C GLY A 428 10.40 -16.32 -5.82
N PHE A 429 10.36 -15.01 -6.09
CA PHE A 429 9.95 -14.01 -5.12
C PHE A 429 8.49 -14.15 -4.71
N GLU A 430 7.57 -14.35 -5.68
CA GLU A 430 6.15 -14.61 -5.39
C GLU A 430 6.00 -15.88 -4.53
N GLY A 431 6.67 -16.97 -4.90
CA GLY A 431 6.62 -18.25 -4.19
C GLY A 431 7.09 -18.13 -2.73
N LEU A 432 8.18 -17.42 -2.48
CA LEU A 432 8.64 -17.09 -1.13
C LEU A 432 7.57 -16.35 -0.34
N CYS A 433 7.06 -15.25 -0.89
CA CYS A 433 6.06 -14.42 -0.21
C CYS A 433 4.77 -15.22 0.06
N ARG A 434 4.32 -16.07 -0.88
CA ARG A 434 3.13 -16.90 -0.75
C ARG A 434 3.29 -17.93 0.36
N THR A 435 4.41 -18.61 0.42
CA THR A 435 4.69 -19.62 1.45
C THR A 435 4.81 -18.98 2.84
N ILE A 436 5.48 -17.84 2.93
CA ILE A 436 5.56 -17.05 4.18
C ILE A 436 4.18 -16.57 4.61
N PHE A 437 3.34 -16.12 3.68
CA PHE A 437 1.97 -15.70 3.99
C PHE A 437 1.17 -16.81 4.65
N HIS A 438 1.14 -18.00 4.04
CA HIS A 438 0.39 -19.15 4.58
C HIS A 438 0.89 -19.55 5.96
N SER A 439 2.21 -19.73 6.11
CA SER A 439 2.82 -20.07 7.39
C SER A 439 2.53 -19.03 8.48
N SER A 440 2.69 -17.74 8.15
CA SER A 440 2.44 -16.66 9.09
C SER A 440 0.98 -16.57 9.49
N ARG A 441 0.07 -16.72 8.54
CA ARG A 441 -1.37 -16.72 8.79
C ARG A 441 -1.78 -17.85 9.75
N GLU A 442 -1.33 -19.07 9.52
CA GLU A 442 -1.60 -20.22 10.39
C GLU A 442 -1.07 -19.98 11.81
N LYS A 443 0.16 -19.49 11.94
CA LYS A 443 0.77 -19.15 13.22
C LYS A 443 -0.02 -18.06 13.96
N MET A 444 -0.47 -17.02 13.25
CA MET A 444 -1.28 -15.96 13.85
C MET A 444 -2.62 -16.47 14.37
N ILE A 445 -3.28 -17.36 13.62
CA ILE A 445 -4.52 -18.02 14.06
C ILE A 445 -4.27 -18.87 15.30
N SER A 446 -3.18 -19.66 15.31
CA SER A 446 -2.84 -20.54 16.44
C SER A 446 -2.55 -19.78 17.75
N VAL A 447 -2.07 -18.53 17.66
CA VAL A 447 -1.85 -17.66 18.83
C VAL A 447 -3.06 -16.77 19.16
N GLY A 448 -4.21 -16.98 18.51
CA GLY A 448 -5.48 -16.32 18.83
C GLY A 448 -5.73 -14.99 18.11
N ILE A 449 -5.06 -14.73 16.97
CA ILE A 449 -5.32 -13.55 16.12
C ILE A 449 -6.33 -13.95 15.04
N ALA A 450 -7.61 -14.01 15.40
CA ALA A 450 -8.69 -14.47 14.52
C ALA A 450 -8.89 -13.58 13.27
N GLU A 451 -8.52 -12.30 13.30
CA GLU A 451 -8.59 -11.41 12.13
C GLU A 451 -7.74 -11.90 10.95
N ALA A 452 -6.70 -12.70 11.22
CA ALA A 452 -5.90 -13.32 10.16
C ALA A 452 -6.72 -14.29 9.28
N GLU A 453 -7.84 -14.84 9.77
CA GLU A 453 -8.73 -15.70 8.99
C GLU A 453 -9.36 -14.98 7.79
N LYS A 454 -9.54 -13.65 7.90
CA LYS A 454 -10.12 -12.83 6.82
C LYS A 454 -9.18 -12.62 5.65
N LEU A 455 -7.87 -12.72 5.90
CA LEU A 455 -6.84 -12.58 4.88
C LEU A 455 -6.62 -13.94 4.22
N LYS A 456 -6.94 -14.04 2.93
CA LYS A 456 -6.84 -15.30 2.17
C LYS A 456 -6.18 -15.03 0.83
N LEU A 457 -5.46 -16.00 0.31
CA LEU A 457 -5.03 -16.10 -1.09
C LEU A 457 -5.91 -17.15 -1.79
N LEU A 458 -6.13 -16.95 -3.09
CA LEU A 458 -6.77 -17.93 -3.97
C LEU A 458 -5.74 -18.88 -4.57
#